data_8203bd772f9c10c0aeb99f8629f05c03
#
_entry.id   8203bd772f9c10c0aeb99f8629f05c03
#
_cell.length_a   1.000
_cell.length_b   1.000
_cell.length_c   1.000
_cell.angle_alpha   90.00
_cell.angle_beta   90.00
_cell.angle_gamma   90.00
#
_symmetry.space_group_name_H-M   'P 1'
#
loop_
_entity.id
_entity.type
_entity.pdbx_description
1 polymer ?
#
loop_
_entity_poly.entity_id
_entity_poly.type
_entity_poly.pdbx_seq_one_letter_code
_entity_poly.pdbx_strand_id
1 'polypeptide(L)'
;LLNMQLRKDVWGCGTKPPNFYDFIAVRVDNGVYDPEILEKWTTEDLEKIESYINHSRDDLFTYAGLQQLIDKYLVKNRSTGEIFETPQFAYMLIAMCLFDKIEEVKEAYDTYSTFKINLPTPIMAGVRTTIKQFASCVLVDVDDDLDGIFSSLHAVGKYTARRAGIGLNMGRIRPI
;
A
#
# COMPACT_ATOMS: atom_id res chain seq x y z
N LEU A 1 -22.17 -6.84 3.59
CA LEU A 1 -21.67 -8.16 4.04
C LEU A 1 -20.15 -8.26 3.93
N LEU A 2 -19.54 -8.00 2.76
CA LEU A 2 -18.08 -8.10 2.56
C LEU A 2 -17.31 -7.19 3.53
N ASN A 3 -17.73 -5.91 3.69
CA ASN A 3 -17.13 -4.97 4.62
C ASN A 3 -17.22 -5.43 6.09
N MET A 4 -18.36 -6.00 6.47
CA MET A 4 -18.54 -6.56 7.82
C MET A 4 -17.60 -7.76 8.07
N GLN A 5 -17.44 -8.62 7.08
CA GLN A 5 -16.50 -9.74 7.17
C GLN A 5 -15.06 -9.24 7.30
N LEU A 6 -14.65 -8.29 6.45
CA LEU A 6 -13.31 -7.69 6.49
C LEU A 6 -13.01 -7.07 7.87
N ARG A 7 -13.95 -6.31 8.44
CA ARG A 7 -13.79 -5.73 9.78
C ARG A 7 -13.64 -6.80 10.85
N LYS A 8 -14.42 -7.87 10.76
CA LYS A 8 -14.31 -9.01 11.69
C LYS A 8 -12.95 -9.70 11.59
N ASP A 9 -12.43 -9.88 10.38
CA ASP A 9 -11.14 -10.51 10.13
C ASP A 9 -9.97 -9.66 10.65
N VAL A 10 -10.05 -8.34 10.51
CA VAL A 10 -8.98 -7.40 10.88
C VAL A 10 -9.06 -6.94 12.35
N TRP A 11 -10.27 -6.69 12.85
CA TRP A 11 -10.49 -6.16 14.21
C TRP A 11 -10.83 -7.25 15.24
N GLY A 12 -11.08 -8.47 14.79
CA GLY A 12 -11.61 -9.54 15.62
C GLY A 12 -13.14 -9.46 15.80
N CYS A 13 -13.67 -10.17 16.77
CA CYS A 13 -15.12 -10.27 16.98
C CYS A 13 -15.78 -8.99 17.50
N GLY A 14 -15.03 -7.90 17.70
CA GLY A 14 -15.54 -6.61 18.11
C GLY A 14 -16.16 -5.83 16.96
N THR A 15 -17.14 -4.98 17.28
CA THR A 15 -17.75 -4.03 16.32
C THR A 15 -17.03 -2.69 16.29
N LYS A 16 -16.08 -2.46 17.20
CA LYS A 16 -15.33 -1.22 17.32
C LYS A 16 -13.93 -1.39 16.72
N PRO A 17 -13.42 -0.36 16.03
CA PRO A 17 -12.04 -0.37 15.58
C PRO A 17 -11.11 -0.42 16.80
N PRO A 18 -9.94 -1.08 16.68
CA PRO A 18 -8.90 -1.00 17.70
C PRO A 18 -8.35 0.41 17.80
N ASN A 19 -7.70 0.75 18.91
CA ASN A 19 -6.94 1.98 19.04
C ASN A 19 -5.89 2.07 17.92
N PHE A 20 -5.76 3.23 17.29
CA PHE A 20 -4.97 3.37 16.07
C PHE A 20 -3.47 3.23 16.33
N TYR A 21 -2.97 3.74 17.48
CA TYR A 21 -1.58 3.55 17.87
C TYR A 21 -1.26 2.07 18.08
N ASP A 22 -2.05 1.34 18.87
CA ASP A 22 -1.85 -0.08 19.13
C ASP A 22 -1.93 -0.90 17.83
N PHE A 23 -2.86 -0.51 16.96
CA PHE A 23 -3.02 -1.13 15.64
C PHE A 23 -1.75 -1.01 14.79
N ILE A 24 -1.11 0.15 14.78
CA ILE A 24 0.13 0.40 14.03
C ILE A 24 1.30 -0.33 14.71
N ALA A 25 1.45 -0.18 16.04
CA ALA A 25 2.57 -0.71 16.79
C ALA A 25 2.72 -2.24 16.63
N VAL A 26 1.63 -2.99 16.79
CA VAL A 26 1.63 -4.45 16.59
C VAL A 26 2.07 -4.84 15.18
N ARG A 27 1.73 -4.04 14.17
CA ARG A 27 2.06 -4.33 12.77
C ARG A 27 3.48 -3.91 12.40
N VAL A 28 4.01 -2.89 13.06
CA VAL A 28 5.43 -2.52 12.97
C VAL A 28 6.29 -3.61 13.61
N ASP A 29 5.93 -4.07 14.82
CA ASP A 29 6.65 -5.14 15.53
C ASP A 29 6.68 -6.45 14.73
N ASN A 30 5.61 -6.74 14.00
CA ASN A 30 5.52 -7.90 13.11
C ASN A 30 6.14 -7.69 11.72
N GLY A 31 6.80 -6.55 11.46
CA GLY A 31 7.44 -6.23 10.18
C GLY A 31 6.46 -6.02 9.01
N VAL A 32 5.18 -5.75 9.30
CA VAL A 32 4.13 -5.48 8.31
C VAL A 32 4.21 -4.05 7.83
N TYR A 33 4.32 -3.09 8.76
CA TYR A 33 4.45 -1.68 8.46
C TYR A 33 5.88 -1.18 8.68
N ASP A 34 6.18 -0.06 8.02
CA ASP A 34 7.45 0.63 8.16
C ASP A 34 7.55 1.31 9.54
N PRO A 35 8.63 1.07 10.31
CA PRO A 35 8.86 1.74 11.60
C PRO A 35 8.88 3.26 11.52
N GLU A 36 9.28 3.84 10.38
CA GLU A 36 9.27 5.29 10.16
C GLU A 36 7.94 5.95 10.50
N ILE A 37 6.81 5.22 10.43
CA ILE A 37 5.49 5.76 10.77
C ILE A 37 5.42 6.17 12.25
N LEU A 38 5.95 5.34 13.16
CA LEU A 38 5.98 5.64 14.59
C LEU A 38 7.10 6.59 15.00
N GLU A 39 8.17 6.67 14.19
CA GLU A 39 9.25 7.64 14.41
C GLU A 39 8.82 9.07 14.02
N LYS A 40 7.97 9.20 13.01
CA LYS A 40 7.50 10.46 12.45
C LYS A 40 6.39 11.11 13.28
N TRP A 41 5.49 10.31 13.87
CA TRP A 41 4.28 10.79 14.52
C TRP A 41 4.29 10.47 16.01
N THR A 42 4.09 11.49 16.86
CA THR A 42 3.97 11.31 18.31
C THR A 42 2.65 10.61 18.67
N THR A 43 2.56 10.08 19.88
CA THR A 43 1.29 9.48 20.36
C THR A 43 0.14 10.49 20.34
N GLU A 44 0.40 11.76 20.70
CA GLU A 44 -0.59 12.82 20.64
C GLU A 44 -1.05 13.12 19.21
N ASP A 45 -0.11 13.10 18.25
CA ASP A 45 -0.44 13.25 16.82
C ASP A 45 -1.33 12.11 16.34
N LEU A 46 -1.00 10.88 16.75
CA LEU A 46 -1.77 9.68 16.36
C LEU A 46 -3.18 9.70 16.94
N GLU A 47 -3.39 10.14 18.19
CA GLU A 47 -4.71 10.33 18.77
C GLU A 47 -5.53 11.37 17.99
N LYS A 48 -4.90 12.47 17.59
CA LYS A 48 -5.55 13.51 16.78
C LYS A 48 -5.89 12.98 15.39
N ILE A 49 -4.98 12.27 14.74
CA ILE A 49 -5.19 11.65 13.43
C ILE A 49 -6.31 10.60 13.51
N GLU A 50 -6.33 9.75 14.55
CA GLU A 50 -7.39 8.77 14.76
C GLU A 50 -8.78 9.40 14.79
N SER A 51 -8.91 10.56 15.42
CA SER A 51 -10.19 11.30 15.51
C SER A 51 -10.77 11.71 14.15
N TYR A 52 -9.94 11.76 13.10
CA TYR A 52 -10.38 12.08 11.73
C TYR A 52 -10.83 10.85 10.92
N ILE A 53 -10.54 9.64 11.41
CA ILE A 53 -10.87 8.41 10.69
C ILE A 53 -12.38 8.16 10.72
N ASN A 54 -12.98 8.11 9.56
CA ASN A 54 -14.41 7.84 9.41
C ASN A 54 -14.65 6.46 8.76
N HIS A 55 -14.79 5.43 9.58
CA HIS A 55 -15.00 4.06 9.11
C HIS A 55 -16.30 3.85 8.34
N SER A 56 -17.30 4.74 8.45
CA SER A 56 -18.53 4.64 7.65
C SER A 56 -18.29 4.86 6.16
N ARG A 57 -17.17 5.50 5.78
CA ARG A 57 -16.79 5.67 4.37
C ARG A 57 -16.49 4.36 3.65
N ASP A 58 -16.26 3.26 4.39
CA ASP A 58 -16.15 1.92 3.80
C ASP A 58 -17.47 1.50 3.10
N ASP A 59 -18.60 2.08 3.49
CA ASP A 59 -19.91 1.78 2.89
C ASP A 59 -20.10 2.50 1.53
N LEU A 60 -19.18 3.40 1.15
CA LEU A 60 -19.15 4.03 -0.17
C LEU A 60 -18.61 3.10 -1.26
N PHE A 61 -17.89 2.04 -0.89
CA PHE A 61 -17.37 1.10 -1.86
C PHE A 61 -18.48 0.28 -2.53
N THR A 62 -18.39 0.12 -3.84
CA THR A 62 -19.09 -0.97 -4.51
C THR A 62 -18.47 -2.31 -4.12
N TYR A 63 -19.21 -3.41 -4.28
CA TYR A 63 -18.67 -4.75 -4.03
C TYR A 63 -17.38 -5.01 -4.81
N ALA A 64 -17.38 -4.72 -6.11
CA ALA A 64 -16.21 -4.92 -6.96
C ALA A 64 -15.03 -4.04 -6.55
N GLY A 65 -15.28 -2.78 -6.15
CA GLY A 65 -14.24 -1.87 -5.67
C GLY A 65 -13.60 -2.34 -4.37
N LEU A 66 -14.41 -2.78 -3.42
CA LEU A 66 -13.90 -3.32 -2.15
C LEU A 66 -13.14 -4.64 -2.37
N GLN A 67 -13.66 -5.53 -3.23
CA GLN A 67 -12.97 -6.77 -3.58
C GLN A 67 -11.61 -6.50 -4.23
N GLN A 68 -11.54 -5.54 -5.15
CA GLN A 68 -10.26 -5.14 -5.76
C GLN A 68 -9.27 -4.59 -4.73
N LEU A 69 -9.76 -3.80 -3.77
CA LEU A 69 -8.93 -3.26 -2.70
C LEU A 69 -8.35 -4.39 -1.83
N ILE A 70 -9.19 -5.34 -1.43
CA ILE A 70 -8.80 -6.55 -0.68
C ILE A 70 -7.77 -7.37 -1.45
N ASP A 71 -8.00 -7.61 -2.72
CA ASP A 71 -7.16 -8.52 -3.51
C ASP A 71 -5.78 -7.94 -3.83
N LYS A 72 -5.71 -6.62 -4.07
CA LYS A 72 -4.51 -5.98 -4.63
C LYS A 72 -3.78 -5.02 -3.69
N TYR A 73 -4.49 -4.31 -2.82
CA TYR A 73 -3.96 -3.10 -2.17
C TYR A 73 -3.84 -3.19 -0.66
N LEU A 74 -4.78 -3.85 0.02
CA LEU A 74 -4.66 -4.05 1.46
C LEU A 74 -3.46 -4.96 1.76
N VAL A 75 -2.70 -4.56 2.78
CA VAL A 75 -1.55 -5.36 3.23
C VAL A 75 -2.05 -6.67 3.82
N LYS A 76 -1.48 -7.77 3.34
CA LYS A 76 -1.84 -9.11 3.75
C LYS A 76 -0.65 -10.06 3.79
N ASN A 77 -0.73 -11.06 4.62
CA ASN A 77 0.19 -12.18 4.58
C ASN A 77 -0.07 -13.00 3.32
N ARG A 78 0.92 -13.11 2.44
CA ARG A 78 0.77 -13.80 1.16
C ARG A 78 0.65 -15.31 1.29
N SER A 79 1.18 -15.88 2.36
CA SER A 79 1.16 -17.32 2.59
C SER A 79 -0.15 -17.79 3.21
N THR A 80 -0.71 -17.01 4.14
CA THR A 80 -1.93 -17.35 4.86
C THR A 80 -3.19 -16.70 4.30
N GLY A 81 -3.04 -15.59 3.53
CA GLY A 81 -4.14 -14.77 3.07
C GLY A 81 -4.71 -13.81 4.12
N GLU A 82 -4.15 -13.80 5.33
CA GLU A 82 -4.58 -12.92 6.42
C GLU A 82 -4.42 -11.44 6.03
N ILE A 83 -5.50 -10.65 6.18
CA ILE A 83 -5.53 -9.23 5.88
C ILE A 83 -5.25 -8.45 7.16
N PHE A 84 -4.35 -7.47 7.08
CA PHE A 84 -3.88 -6.75 8.25
C PHE A 84 -4.55 -5.40 8.48
N GLU A 85 -5.36 -4.89 7.54
CA GLU A 85 -5.91 -3.55 7.62
C GLU A 85 -7.29 -3.43 6.95
N THR A 86 -8.03 -2.41 7.35
CA THR A 86 -9.28 -1.99 6.69
C THR A 86 -9.02 -0.80 5.75
N PRO A 87 -9.94 -0.49 4.81
CA PRO A 87 -9.73 0.59 3.85
C PRO A 87 -9.43 1.94 4.49
N GLN A 88 -10.15 2.31 5.55
CA GLN A 88 -9.96 3.61 6.17
C GLN A 88 -8.61 3.72 6.89
N PHE A 89 -8.15 2.65 7.54
CA PHE A 89 -6.81 2.61 8.11
C PHE A 89 -5.74 2.68 7.01
N ALA A 90 -5.94 1.96 5.90
CA ALA A 90 -5.01 2.01 4.76
C ALA A 90 -4.89 3.43 4.19
N TYR A 91 -6.01 4.13 3.92
CA TYR A 91 -5.98 5.51 3.41
C TYR A 91 -5.33 6.49 4.38
N MET A 92 -5.62 6.36 5.67
CA MET A 92 -5.00 7.22 6.68
C MET A 92 -3.48 6.99 6.75
N LEU A 93 -3.04 5.74 6.79
CA LEU A 93 -1.61 5.40 6.81
C LEU A 93 -0.89 5.87 5.55
N ILE A 94 -1.52 5.78 4.37
CA ILE A 94 -0.96 6.31 3.13
C ILE A 94 -0.77 7.83 3.24
N ALA A 95 -1.78 8.56 3.74
CA ALA A 95 -1.68 10.00 3.93
C ALA A 95 -0.54 10.37 4.91
N MET A 96 -0.44 9.66 6.03
CA MET A 96 0.63 9.86 7.02
C MET A 96 2.03 9.62 6.46
N CYS A 97 2.19 8.68 5.55
CA CYS A 97 3.48 8.41 4.91
C CYS A 97 3.87 9.47 3.89
N LEU A 98 2.89 10.14 3.25
CA LEU A 98 3.13 11.09 2.17
C LEU A 98 3.25 12.53 2.63
N PHE A 99 2.70 12.89 3.78
CA PHE A 99 2.64 14.27 4.28
C PHE A 99 3.22 14.39 5.69
N ASP A 100 3.75 15.57 6.01
CA ASP A 100 4.46 15.83 7.26
C ASP A 100 3.66 16.68 8.26
N LYS A 101 2.51 17.21 7.85
CA LYS A 101 1.63 18.01 8.70
C LYS A 101 0.27 17.36 8.86
N ILE A 102 -0.27 17.39 10.07
CA ILE A 102 -1.55 16.76 10.40
C ILE A 102 -2.70 17.30 9.53
N GLU A 103 -2.69 18.60 9.24
CA GLU A 103 -3.70 19.25 8.41
C GLU A 103 -3.66 18.72 6.97
N GLU A 104 -2.46 18.53 6.41
CA GLU A 104 -2.24 17.94 5.07
C GLU A 104 -2.64 16.46 5.06
N VAL A 105 -2.31 15.70 6.10
CA VAL A 105 -2.73 14.31 6.29
C VAL A 105 -4.25 14.19 6.29
N LYS A 106 -4.94 15.08 7.04
CA LYS A 106 -6.39 15.09 7.09
C LYS A 106 -7.02 15.39 5.72
N GLU A 107 -6.53 16.41 5.02
CA GLU A 107 -7.03 16.78 3.69
C GLU A 107 -6.80 15.67 2.67
N ALA A 108 -5.61 15.06 2.68
CA ALA A 108 -5.28 13.92 1.84
C ALA A 108 -6.18 12.72 2.13
N TYR A 109 -6.35 12.35 3.40
CA TYR A 109 -7.25 11.29 3.82
C TYR A 109 -8.69 11.54 3.35
N ASP A 110 -9.22 12.75 3.56
CA ASP A 110 -10.56 13.12 3.11
C ASP A 110 -10.70 13.00 1.60
N THR A 111 -9.67 13.35 0.86
CA THR A 111 -9.63 13.28 -0.60
C THR A 111 -9.59 11.82 -1.10
N TYR A 112 -8.77 10.96 -0.48
CA TYR A 112 -8.63 9.55 -0.88
C TYR A 112 -9.86 8.73 -0.49
N SER A 113 -10.32 8.87 0.75
CA SER A 113 -11.42 8.07 1.31
C SER A 113 -12.80 8.44 0.78
N THR A 114 -12.92 9.58 0.08
CA THR A 114 -14.13 10.00 -0.65
C THR A 114 -14.01 9.85 -2.17
N PHE A 115 -12.95 9.16 -2.64
CA PHE A 115 -12.72 8.84 -4.07
C PHE A 115 -12.59 10.05 -5.00
N LYS A 116 -12.17 11.21 -4.49
CA LYS A 116 -11.90 12.39 -5.33
C LYS A 116 -10.63 12.21 -6.16
N ILE A 117 -9.69 11.41 -5.68
CA ILE A 117 -8.43 11.06 -6.37
C ILE A 117 -8.21 9.55 -6.26
N ASN A 118 -7.77 8.93 -7.34
CA ASN A 118 -7.25 7.57 -7.36
C ASN A 118 -5.73 7.59 -7.22
N LEU A 119 -5.21 6.86 -6.24
CA LEU A 119 -3.78 6.71 -6.04
C LEU A 119 -3.21 5.61 -6.94
N PRO A 120 -1.97 5.76 -7.43
CA PRO A 120 -1.31 4.73 -8.24
C PRO A 120 -1.03 3.48 -7.42
N THR A 121 -1.03 2.33 -8.11
CA THR A 121 -0.84 1.01 -7.49
C THR A 121 0.36 0.91 -6.53
N PRO A 122 1.56 1.43 -6.84
CA PRO A 122 2.70 1.32 -5.92
C PRO A 122 2.49 2.06 -4.59
N ILE A 123 1.82 3.21 -4.63
CA ILE A 123 1.48 3.98 -3.43
C ILE A 123 0.43 3.21 -2.60
N MET A 124 -0.64 2.75 -3.24
CA MET A 124 -1.71 2.00 -2.58
C MET A 124 -1.19 0.71 -1.93
N ALA A 125 -0.26 0.00 -2.58
CA ALA A 125 0.20 -1.30 -2.13
C ALA A 125 1.40 -1.26 -1.20
N GLY A 126 2.25 -0.19 -1.23
CA GLY A 126 3.59 -0.27 -0.68
C GLY A 126 4.04 0.85 0.24
N VAL A 127 3.49 2.08 0.14
CA VAL A 127 4.10 3.26 0.81
C VAL A 127 4.24 3.12 2.33
N ARG A 128 3.33 2.38 2.98
CA ARG A 128 3.32 2.13 4.42
C ARG A 128 4.06 0.86 4.85
N THR A 129 4.67 0.15 3.90
CA THR A 129 5.41 -1.10 4.16
C THR A 129 6.91 -0.88 4.01
N THR A 130 7.70 -1.84 4.48
CA THR A 130 9.16 -1.83 4.32
C THR A 130 9.62 -2.01 2.87
N ILE A 131 8.75 -2.46 1.96
CA ILE A 131 9.06 -2.65 0.54
C ILE A 131 8.53 -1.45 -0.24
N LYS A 132 9.39 -0.45 -0.43
CA LYS A 132 9.08 0.80 -1.14
C LYS A 132 9.55 0.69 -2.60
N GLN A 133 8.64 0.39 -3.53
CA GLN A 133 8.89 0.45 -4.97
C GLN A 133 7.78 1.26 -5.64
N PHE A 134 8.09 2.48 -6.05
CA PHE A 134 7.11 3.45 -6.53
C PHE A 134 6.99 3.53 -8.05
N ALA A 135 7.92 2.92 -8.79
CA ALA A 135 7.82 2.80 -10.24
C ALA A 135 6.91 1.62 -10.63
N SER A 136 5.74 1.89 -11.19
CA SER A 136 4.82 0.84 -11.65
C SER A 136 5.22 0.21 -12.98
N CYS A 137 5.97 0.96 -13.81
CA CYS A 137 6.44 0.53 -15.12
C CYS A 137 7.90 0.91 -15.31
N VAL A 138 8.70 -0.02 -15.81
CA VAL A 138 10.12 0.15 -16.07
C VAL A 138 10.41 -0.30 -17.50
N LEU A 139 11.16 0.53 -18.25
CA LEU A 139 11.67 0.17 -19.56
C LEU A 139 13.13 -0.21 -19.44
N VAL A 140 13.51 -1.33 -20.05
CA VAL A 140 14.88 -1.84 -20.06
C VAL A 140 15.33 -1.98 -21.52
N ASP A 141 16.40 -1.27 -21.88
CA ASP A 141 17.09 -1.48 -23.15
C ASP A 141 18.04 -2.68 -23.01
N VAL A 142 18.03 -3.54 -24.03
CA VAL A 142 18.94 -4.69 -24.09
C VAL A 142 20.08 -4.36 -25.05
N ASP A 143 21.32 -4.37 -24.55
CA ASP A 143 22.51 -4.17 -25.38
C ASP A 143 22.87 -5.43 -26.17
N ASP A 144 23.59 -5.25 -27.31
CA ASP A 144 23.92 -6.32 -28.27
C ASP A 144 25.19 -7.08 -27.88
N ASP A 145 25.29 -7.47 -26.62
CA ASP A 145 26.34 -8.34 -26.10
C ASP A 145 25.78 -9.25 -24.97
N LEU A 146 26.51 -10.29 -24.61
CA LEU A 146 26.05 -11.26 -23.62
C LEU A 146 25.87 -10.65 -22.22
N ASP A 147 26.75 -9.74 -21.82
CA ASP A 147 26.68 -9.10 -20.51
C ASP A 147 25.45 -8.19 -20.42
N GLY A 148 25.18 -7.42 -21.48
CA GLY A 148 23.98 -6.59 -21.61
C GLY A 148 22.68 -7.42 -21.59
N ILE A 149 22.65 -8.54 -22.30
CA ILE A 149 21.50 -9.47 -22.30
C ILE A 149 21.26 -10.03 -20.90
N PHE A 150 22.30 -10.55 -20.22
CA PHE A 150 22.14 -11.12 -18.88
C PHE A 150 21.85 -10.08 -17.82
N SER A 151 22.43 -8.87 -17.89
CA SER A 151 22.11 -7.78 -16.95
C SER A 151 20.67 -7.30 -17.10
N SER A 152 20.16 -7.24 -18.33
CA SER A 152 18.76 -6.92 -18.61
C SER A 152 17.82 -7.98 -18.04
N LEU A 153 18.14 -9.27 -18.20
CA LEU A 153 17.37 -10.38 -17.62
C LEU A 153 17.36 -10.31 -16.09
N HIS A 154 18.50 -9.99 -15.48
CA HIS A 154 18.60 -9.80 -14.03
C HIS A 154 17.70 -8.64 -13.57
N ALA A 155 17.73 -7.50 -14.26
CA ALA A 155 16.89 -6.35 -13.98
C ALA A 155 15.40 -6.70 -14.06
N VAL A 156 14.98 -7.42 -15.12
CA VAL A 156 13.61 -7.92 -15.27
C VAL A 156 13.18 -8.74 -14.07
N GLY A 157 14.00 -9.70 -13.64
CA GLY A 157 13.69 -10.53 -12.46
C GLY A 157 13.52 -9.71 -11.19
N LYS A 158 14.42 -8.74 -10.94
CA LYS A 158 14.39 -7.88 -9.76
C LYS A 158 13.16 -6.95 -9.72
N TYR A 159 12.83 -6.30 -10.83
CA TYR A 159 11.68 -5.40 -10.90
C TYR A 159 10.36 -6.16 -10.85
N THR A 160 10.26 -7.31 -11.53
CA THR A 160 9.06 -8.16 -11.49
C THR A 160 8.78 -8.68 -10.07
N ALA A 161 9.82 -9.10 -9.36
CA ALA A 161 9.69 -9.52 -7.96
C ALA A 161 9.13 -8.42 -7.05
N ARG A 162 9.33 -7.15 -7.42
CA ARG A 162 8.80 -5.96 -6.72
C ARG A 162 7.51 -5.40 -7.35
N ARG A 163 6.82 -6.19 -8.19
CA ARG A 163 5.53 -5.88 -8.82
C ARG A 163 5.54 -4.75 -9.86
N ALA A 164 6.68 -4.43 -10.45
CA ALA A 164 6.73 -3.51 -11.58
C ALA A 164 6.37 -4.24 -12.89
N GLY A 165 5.65 -3.55 -13.78
CA GLY A 165 5.51 -3.96 -15.18
C GLY A 165 6.80 -3.65 -15.94
N ILE A 166 7.22 -4.53 -16.85
CA ILE A 166 8.47 -4.39 -17.59
C ILE A 166 8.19 -4.34 -19.09
N GLY A 167 8.73 -3.34 -19.76
CA GLY A 167 8.90 -3.31 -21.20
C GLY A 167 10.36 -3.55 -21.57
N LEU A 168 10.62 -4.51 -22.47
CA LEU A 168 11.95 -4.77 -23.00
C LEU A 168 12.07 -4.19 -24.41
N ASN A 169 13.10 -3.37 -24.63
CA ASN A 169 13.48 -2.92 -25.96
C ASN A 169 14.65 -3.79 -26.46
N MET A 170 14.37 -4.64 -27.42
CA MET A 170 15.37 -5.52 -28.08
C MET A 170 15.83 -4.96 -29.44
N GLY A 171 15.45 -3.74 -29.79
CA GLY A 171 15.75 -3.15 -31.10
C GLY A 171 17.23 -2.85 -31.37
N ARG A 172 18.09 -2.98 -30.35
CA ARG A 172 19.54 -2.82 -30.50
C ARG A 172 20.26 -4.13 -30.84
N ILE A 173 19.59 -5.27 -30.67
CA ILE A 173 20.22 -6.56 -30.97
C ILE A 173 20.31 -6.73 -32.49
N ARG A 174 21.51 -7.02 -32.97
CA ARG A 174 21.79 -7.25 -34.40
C ARG A 174 21.04 -8.47 -34.93
N PRO A 175 20.64 -8.43 -36.20
CA PRO A 175 20.11 -9.66 -36.86
C PRO A 175 21.23 -10.70 -37.02
N ILE A 176 20.86 -11.95 -37.01
CA ILE A 176 21.73 -13.09 -37.27
C ILE A 176 21.95 -13.21 -38.78
#